data_ee6e6dc740a242805e3d28fef4b45eae
#
_entry.id   ee6e6dc740a242805e3d28fef4b45eae
#
_cell.length_a   1.000
_cell.length_b   1.000
_cell.length_c   1.000
_cell.angle_alpha   90.00
_cell.angle_beta   90.00
_cell.angle_gamma   90.00
#
_symmetry.space_group_name_H-M   'P 1'
#
loop_
_entity.id
_entity.type
_entity.pdbx_description
1 polymer ?
#
loop_
_entity_poly.entity_id
_entity_poly.type
_entity_poly.pdbx_seq_one_letter_code
_entity_poly.pdbx_strand_id
1 'polypeptide(L)'
;MVDASDGDANRHDISDSASELTRMTDADPQRLAAYYDKWAESYDADLPKMGYDAPVHAAAIMVAQDIAFDAPILDAGCGTGLTGQELARAGYTDLTGIDLSLESLQAAEAKGVYRHLKKRDMNKPLAFGDNGFAAVQCIGTLTYVREKRKLMAEFCRVVKRGGIVSFTHRADLYDAAFIKVLTATTRAGLWEQVSHSDPMPYLPNHKDFGDKKHVFYDVYRVK
;
A
#
# COMPACT_ATOMS: atom_id res chain seq x y z
N MET A 1 -45.70 24.78 12.50
CA MET A 1 -45.29 23.36 12.40
C MET A 1 -44.55 23.23 11.09
N VAL A 2 -43.24 23.21 11.12
CA VAL A 2 -42.39 22.97 9.96
C VAL A 2 -41.74 21.64 10.24
N ASP A 3 -42.04 20.70 9.37
CA ASP A 3 -41.61 19.31 9.43
C ASP A 3 -40.12 19.24 9.17
N ALA A 4 -39.38 18.72 10.13
CA ALA A 4 -37.95 18.49 10.06
C ALA A 4 -37.70 16.98 9.91
N SER A 5 -37.84 16.49 8.68
CA SER A 5 -37.47 15.10 8.35
C SER A 5 -37.04 14.99 6.89
N ASP A 6 -35.82 15.39 6.59
CA ASP A 6 -35.08 14.92 5.41
C ASP A 6 -33.60 15.30 5.58
N GLY A 7 -32.82 14.42 6.18
CA GLY A 7 -31.40 14.71 6.40
C GLY A 7 -30.57 13.56 6.93
N ASP A 8 -30.98 12.28 6.81
CA ASP A 8 -30.19 11.17 7.39
C ASP A 8 -30.08 9.91 6.51
N ALA A 9 -30.25 10.03 5.20
CA ALA A 9 -30.20 8.86 4.29
C ALA A 9 -28.85 8.63 3.58
N ASN A 10 -27.80 9.39 3.87
CA ASN A 10 -26.51 9.23 3.14
C ASN A 10 -25.24 9.29 4.03
N ARG A 11 -25.34 8.92 5.30
CA ARG A 11 -24.15 8.58 6.07
C ARG A 11 -23.84 7.11 5.82
N HIS A 12 -23.01 6.84 4.80
CA HIS A 12 -22.26 5.60 4.76
C HIS A 12 -21.52 5.51 6.10
N ASP A 13 -21.85 4.51 6.92
CA ASP A 13 -21.18 4.30 8.20
C ASP A 13 -19.71 3.98 7.87
N ILE A 14 -18.82 4.91 8.19
CA ILE A 14 -17.34 4.83 7.97
C ILE A 14 -16.79 3.45 8.40
N SER A 15 -17.40 2.88 9.42
CA SER A 15 -17.13 1.56 9.97
C SER A 15 -17.42 0.41 9.00
N ASP A 16 -18.37 0.57 8.08
CA ASP A 16 -18.76 -0.51 7.18
C ASP A 16 -17.83 -0.62 5.97
N SER A 17 -17.25 0.49 5.51
CA SER A 17 -16.31 0.49 4.39
C SER A 17 -15.05 -0.32 4.70
N ALA A 18 -14.39 -0.09 5.84
CA ALA A 18 -13.22 -0.89 6.21
C ALA A 18 -13.57 -2.35 6.55
N SER A 19 -14.74 -2.61 7.12
CA SER A 19 -15.21 -3.97 7.45
C SER A 19 -15.33 -4.87 6.21
N GLU A 20 -15.78 -4.33 5.08
CA GLU A 20 -15.90 -5.08 3.83
C GLU A 20 -14.53 -5.54 3.32
N LEU A 21 -13.45 -4.77 3.52
CA LEU A 21 -12.09 -5.13 3.14
C LEU A 21 -11.60 -6.44 3.80
N THR A 22 -12.09 -6.78 4.98
CA THR A 22 -11.72 -8.04 5.64
C THR A 22 -12.14 -9.26 4.84
N ARG A 23 -13.17 -9.11 4.00
CA ARG A 23 -13.78 -10.18 3.18
C ARG A 23 -13.28 -10.18 1.74
N MET A 24 -12.45 -9.20 1.34
CA MET A 24 -12.05 -8.99 -0.06
C MET A 24 -10.65 -9.52 -0.39
N THR A 25 -10.01 -10.29 0.48
CA THR A 25 -8.63 -10.79 0.31
C THR A 25 -8.40 -11.56 -0.99
N ASP A 26 -9.44 -12.22 -1.52
CA ASP A 26 -9.42 -12.95 -2.79
C ASP A 26 -10.35 -12.33 -3.85
N ALA A 27 -10.72 -11.06 -3.66
CA ALA A 27 -11.61 -10.39 -4.59
C ALA A 27 -11.01 -10.29 -5.99
N ASP A 28 -11.88 -10.29 -6.99
CA ASP A 28 -11.51 -9.95 -8.36
C ASP A 28 -10.95 -8.51 -8.40
N PRO A 29 -9.85 -8.25 -9.14
CA PRO A 29 -9.24 -6.92 -9.21
C PRO A 29 -10.20 -5.81 -9.63
N GLN A 30 -11.18 -6.10 -10.51
CA GLN A 30 -12.17 -5.11 -10.93
C GLN A 30 -13.16 -4.78 -9.80
N ARG A 31 -13.56 -5.79 -9.04
CA ARG A 31 -14.42 -5.61 -7.86
C ARG A 31 -13.69 -4.79 -6.78
N LEU A 32 -12.41 -5.07 -6.58
CA LEU A 32 -11.57 -4.33 -5.64
C LEU A 32 -11.42 -2.86 -6.08
N ALA A 33 -11.14 -2.60 -7.36
CA ALA A 33 -11.08 -1.25 -7.90
C ALA A 33 -12.39 -0.50 -7.71
N ALA A 34 -13.53 -1.09 -8.08
CA ALA A 34 -14.85 -0.47 -7.93
C ALA A 34 -15.20 -0.18 -6.46
N TYR A 35 -14.67 -0.95 -5.52
CA TYR A 35 -14.82 -0.67 -4.10
C TYR A 35 -14.01 0.56 -3.68
N TYR A 36 -12.73 0.63 -4.06
CA TYR A 36 -11.88 1.79 -3.76
C TYR A 36 -12.33 3.04 -4.51
N ASP A 37 -12.84 2.93 -5.73
CA ASP A 37 -13.44 4.05 -6.47
C ASP A 37 -14.56 4.72 -5.67
N LYS A 38 -15.44 3.94 -5.04
CA LYS A 38 -16.52 4.47 -4.20
C LYS A 38 -16.03 5.10 -2.90
N TRP A 39 -14.97 4.56 -2.32
CA TRP A 39 -14.47 5.05 -1.04
C TRP A 39 -13.47 6.20 -1.19
N ALA A 40 -12.92 6.43 -2.38
CA ALA A 40 -11.87 7.41 -2.64
C ALA A 40 -12.21 8.82 -2.14
N GLU A 41 -13.48 9.25 -2.25
CA GLU A 41 -13.93 10.58 -1.85
C GLU A 41 -13.78 10.85 -0.34
N SER A 42 -14.06 9.86 0.50
CA SER A 42 -13.97 9.99 1.97
C SER A 42 -12.73 9.34 2.58
N TYR A 43 -11.98 8.56 1.82
CA TYR A 43 -10.88 7.72 2.27
C TYR A 43 -9.86 8.46 3.15
N ASP A 44 -9.39 9.61 2.68
CA ASP A 44 -8.38 10.43 3.38
C ASP A 44 -8.91 11.06 4.68
N ALA A 45 -10.22 11.29 4.77
CA ALA A 45 -10.87 11.80 5.97
C ALA A 45 -11.20 10.70 6.98
N ASP A 46 -11.40 9.47 6.51
CA ASP A 46 -11.84 8.34 7.31
C ASP A 46 -10.67 7.62 8.00
N LEU A 47 -9.59 7.38 7.29
CA LEU A 47 -8.44 6.62 7.78
C LEU A 47 -7.79 7.21 9.05
N PRO A 48 -7.56 8.54 9.16
CA PRO A 48 -7.03 9.12 10.40
C PRO A 48 -7.95 8.89 11.61
N LYS A 49 -9.27 8.91 11.43
CA LYS A 49 -10.24 8.62 12.51
C LYS A 49 -10.12 7.17 12.99
N MET A 50 -9.73 6.26 12.09
CA MET A 50 -9.49 4.85 12.41
C MET A 50 -8.10 4.61 13.02
N GLY A 51 -7.25 5.66 13.12
CA GLY A 51 -5.88 5.57 13.65
C GLY A 51 -4.87 5.00 12.65
N TYR A 52 -5.13 5.11 11.34
CA TYR A 52 -4.23 4.61 10.30
C TYR A 52 -2.97 5.49 10.20
N ASP A 53 -1.84 4.94 10.60
CA ASP A 53 -0.54 5.62 10.59
C ASP A 53 0.53 4.90 9.73
N ALA A 54 0.13 3.85 9.02
CA ALA A 54 1.04 3.06 8.18
C ALA A 54 1.87 3.89 7.18
N PRO A 55 1.35 4.96 6.54
CA PRO A 55 2.16 5.83 5.68
C PRO A 55 3.32 6.51 6.42
N VAL A 56 3.10 6.96 7.67
CA VAL A 56 4.14 7.60 8.51
C VAL A 56 5.26 6.61 8.83
N HIS A 57 4.88 5.40 9.27
CA HIS A 57 5.86 4.33 9.53
C HIS A 57 6.63 3.92 8.28
N ALA A 58 5.94 3.84 7.14
CA ALA A 58 6.57 3.50 5.86
C ALA A 58 7.60 4.55 5.43
N ALA A 59 7.30 5.84 5.56
CA ALA A 59 8.25 6.91 5.27
C ALA A 59 9.45 6.86 6.21
N ALA A 60 9.25 6.64 7.51
CA ALA A 60 10.32 6.50 8.48
C ALA A 60 11.25 5.30 8.17
N ILE A 61 10.67 4.16 7.78
CA ILE A 61 11.43 2.99 7.32
C ILE A 61 12.28 3.35 6.11
N MET A 62 11.75 4.08 5.13
CA MET A 62 12.48 4.47 3.92
C MET A 62 13.65 5.39 4.24
N VAL A 63 13.46 6.38 5.10
CA VAL A 63 14.53 7.27 5.57
C VAL A 63 15.67 6.48 6.22
N ALA A 64 15.34 5.46 7.01
CA ALA A 64 16.33 4.61 7.68
C ALA A 64 17.17 3.72 6.72
N GLN A 65 16.82 3.67 5.41
CA GLN A 65 17.56 2.89 4.42
C GLN A 65 18.57 3.68 3.60
N ASP A 66 18.84 4.94 3.96
CA ASP A 66 19.80 5.83 3.27
C ASP A 66 19.52 5.98 1.75
N ILE A 67 18.25 5.97 1.36
CA ILE A 67 17.84 6.26 -0.02
C ILE A 67 17.96 7.76 -0.26
N ALA A 68 18.66 8.15 -1.31
CA ALA A 68 18.80 9.56 -1.68
C ALA A 68 17.42 10.19 -1.96
N PHE A 69 17.19 11.42 -1.50
CA PHE A 69 15.88 12.07 -1.57
C PHE A 69 15.41 12.38 -3.02
N ASP A 70 16.32 12.43 -3.95
CA ASP A 70 16.07 12.60 -5.40
C ASP A 70 16.03 11.27 -6.17
N ALA A 71 16.23 10.15 -5.49
CA ALA A 71 16.20 8.85 -6.12
C ALA A 71 14.77 8.41 -6.47
N PRO A 72 14.56 7.75 -7.63
CA PRO A 72 13.23 7.30 -8.05
C PRO A 72 12.68 6.21 -7.12
N ILE A 73 11.49 6.44 -6.57
CA ILE A 73 10.76 5.50 -5.71
C ILE A 73 9.43 5.14 -6.36
N LEU A 74 9.11 3.86 -6.37
CA LEU A 74 7.81 3.34 -6.78
C LEU A 74 6.93 3.11 -5.54
N ASP A 75 5.78 3.80 -5.49
CA ASP A 75 4.69 3.55 -4.54
C ASP A 75 3.66 2.63 -5.22
N ALA A 76 3.72 1.35 -4.90
CA ALA A 76 2.96 0.29 -5.54
C ALA A 76 1.66 0.02 -4.77
N GLY A 77 0.53 0.40 -5.37
CA GLY A 77 -0.76 0.48 -4.72
C GLY A 77 -0.88 1.77 -3.91
N CYS A 78 -0.56 2.90 -4.55
CA CYS A 78 -0.48 4.20 -3.90
C CYS A 78 -1.84 4.73 -3.38
N GLY A 79 -2.95 4.15 -3.86
CA GLY A 79 -4.30 4.59 -3.50
C GLY A 79 -4.47 6.08 -3.76
N THR A 80 -5.05 6.79 -2.79
CA THR A 80 -5.23 8.24 -2.82
C THR A 80 -3.94 9.03 -2.57
N GLY A 81 -2.81 8.35 -2.32
CA GLY A 81 -1.50 8.98 -2.22
C GLY A 81 -1.05 9.36 -0.81
N LEU A 82 -1.62 8.78 0.24
CA LEU A 82 -1.20 9.07 1.62
C LEU A 82 0.26 8.70 1.88
N THR A 83 0.73 7.55 1.37
CA THR A 83 2.15 7.15 1.48
C THR A 83 3.07 8.12 0.75
N GLY A 84 2.70 8.54 -0.47
CA GLY A 84 3.46 9.54 -1.23
C GLY A 84 3.55 10.90 -0.53
N GLN A 85 2.48 11.33 0.17
CA GLN A 85 2.54 12.56 0.98
C GLN A 85 3.56 12.46 2.11
N GLU A 86 3.61 11.34 2.83
CA GLU A 86 4.58 11.16 3.92
C GLU A 86 6.01 11.02 3.38
N LEU A 87 6.20 10.35 2.24
CA LEU A 87 7.49 10.34 1.56
C LEU A 87 7.93 11.74 1.13
N ALA A 88 7.03 12.55 0.55
CA ALA A 88 7.33 13.92 0.16
C ALA A 88 7.63 14.81 1.38
N ARG A 89 6.92 14.64 2.49
CA ARG A 89 7.23 15.33 3.76
C ARG A 89 8.59 14.94 4.31
N ALA A 90 9.01 13.69 4.12
CA ALA A 90 10.34 13.22 4.47
C ALA A 90 11.46 13.74 3.54
N GLY A 91 11.10 14.39 2.41
CA GLY A 91 12.04 15.01 1.48
C GLY A 91 12.19 14.29 0.13
N TYR A 92 11.53 13.17 -0.12
CA TYR A 92 11.60 12.46 -1.39
C TYR A 92 10.88 13.22 -2.50
N THR A 93 11.53 13.37 -3.68
CA THR A 93 11.06 14.25 -4.77
C THR A 93 10.77 13.52 -6.08
N ASP A 94 11.21 12.27 -6.24
CA ASP A 94 10.99 11.49 -7.46
C ASP A 94 10.10 10.27 -7.19
N LEU A 95 8.79 10.53 -7.05
CA LEU A 95 7.81 9.52 -6.73
C LEU A 95 7.00 9.12 -7.96
N THR A 96 6.90 7.83 -8.21
CA THR A 96 5.98 7.23 -9.18
C THR A 96 4.95 6.39 -8.42
N GLY A 97 3.66 6.72 -8.58
CA GLY A 97 2.56 5.96 -8.00
C GLY A 97 1.88 5.05 -9.02
N ILE A 98 1.52 3.85 -8.61
CA ILE A 98 0.64 2.96 -9.39
C ILE A 98 -0.52 2.48 -8.54
N ASP A 99 -1.70 2.44 -9.14
CA ASP A 99 -2.90 1.87 -8.53
C ASP A 99 -3.84 1.30 -9.60
N LEU A 100 -4.82 0.51 -9.18
CA LEU A 100 -5.86 -0.06 -10.04
C LEU A 100 -7.07 0.86 -10.16
N SER A 101 -7.38 1.65 -9.12
CA SER A 101 -8.49 2.60 -9.05
C SER A 101 -8.13 3.92 -9.75
N LEU A 102 -8.96 4.38 -10.68
CA LEU A 102 -8.77 5.67 -11.34
C LEU A 102 -9.10 6.84 -10.41
N GLU A 103 -10.14 6.72 -9.63
CA GLU A 103 -10.59 7.72 -8.67
C GLU A 103 -9.53 7.94 -7.59
N SER A 104 -8.93 6.85 -7.09
CA SER A 104 -7.79 6.93 -6.16
C SER A 104 -6.60 7.67 -6.80
N LEU A 105 -6.27 7.37 -8.06
CA LEU A 105 -5.18 8.06 -8.77
C LEU A 105 -5.48 9.55 -8.99
N GLN A 106 -6.72 9.93 -9.24
CA GLN A 106 -7.13 11.35 -9.35
C GLN A 106 -6.95 12.08 -8.00
N ALA A 107 -7.34 11.43 -6.89
CA ALA A 107 -7.10 11.96 -5.56
C ALA A 107 -5.60 12.09 -5.24
N ALA A 108 -4.79 11.11 -5.67
CA ALA A 108 -3.33 11.16 -5.54
C ALA A 108 -2.71 12.28 -6.37
N GLU A 109 -3.22 12.52 -7.60
CA GLU A 109 -2.77 13.61 -8.48
C GLU A 109 -3.03 14.98 -7.85
N ALA A 110 -4.19 15.15 -7.22
CA ALA A 110 -4.55 16.39 -6.52
C ALA A 110 -3.58 16.76 -5.38
N LYS A 111 -2.84 15.79 -4.83
CA LYS A 111 -1.82 16.02 -3.80
C LYS A 111 -0.52 16.64 -4.36
N GLY A 112 -0.26 16.51 -5.67
CA GLY A 112 0.87 17.15 -6.34
C GLY A 112 2.26 16.62 -5.92
N VAL A 113 2.34 15.43 -5.31
CA VAL A 113 3.60 14.86 -4.79
C VAL A 113 4.24 13.84 -5.72
N TYR A 114 3.47 13.29 -6.66
CA TYR A 114 3.98 12.30 -7.62
C TYR A 114 4.40 12.97 -8.93
N ARG A 115 5.55 12.55 -9.48
CA ARG A 115 5.95 12.89 -10.85
C ARG A 115 5.16 12.12 -11.89
N HIS A 116 4.83 10.87 -11.57
CA HIS A 116 4.09 9.99 -12.46
C HIS A 116 3.06 9.20 -11.68
N LEU A 117 1.84 9.16 -12.21
CA LEU A 117 0.77 8.29 -11.75
C LEU A 117 0.31 7.42 -12.91
N LYS A 118 0.18 6.11 -12.69
CA LYS A 118 -0.19 5.16 -13.73
C LYS A 118 -1.17 4.13 -13.22
N LYS A 119 -2.27 3.92 -13.96
CA LYS A 119 -3.15 2.79 -13.69
C LYS A 119 -2.45 1.48 -14.01
N ARG A 120 -2.29 0.59 -13.02
CA ARG A 120 -1.64 -0.71 -13.17
C ARG A 120 -2.29 -1.76 -12.29
N ASP A 121 -2.38 -2.98 -12.81
CA ASP A 121 -2.78 -4.18 -12.08
C ASP A 121 -1.50 -4.92 -11.65
N MET A 122 -1.24 -4.96 -10.35
CA MET A 122 -0.08 -5.63 -9.77
C MET A 122 -0.11 -7.18 -9.87
N ASN A 123 -1.19 -7.76 -10.36
CA ASN A 123 -1.24 -9.17 -10.76
C ASN A 123 -0.62 -9.42 -12.14
N LYS A 124 -0.22 -8.36 -12.85
CA LYS A 124 0.42 -8.38 -14.17
C LYS A 124 1.85 -7.80 -14.09
N PRO A 125 2.70 -8.01 -15.10
CA PRO A 125 4.00 -7.34 -15.18
C PRO A 125 3.85 -5.82 -15.04
N LEU A 126 4.73 -5.19 -14.26
CA LEU A 126 4.60 -3.77 -13.88
C LEU A 126 4.84 -2.78 -15.03
N ALA A 127 5.29 -3.24 -16.20
CA ALA A 127 5.56 -2.44 -17.40
C ALA A 127 6.52 -1.24 -17.14
N PHE A 128 7.52 -1.47 -16.28
CA PHE A 128 8.69 -0.63 -16.11
C PHE A 128 9.94 -1.36 -16.57
N GLY A 129 10.99 -0.59 -16.91
CA GLY A 129 12.31 -1.14 -17.20
C GLY A 129 12.98 -1.76 -15.98
N ASP A 130 13.97 -2.62 -16.21
CA ASP A 130 14.77 -3.20 -15.14
C ASP A 130 15.60 -2.12 -14.44
N ASN A 131 15.76 -2.26 -13.12
CA ASN A 131 16.62 -1.38 -12.30
C ASN A 131 16.23 0.12 -12.36
N GLY A 132 14.98 0.43 -12.69
CA GLY A 132 14.49 1.80 -12.86
C GLY A 132 14.27 2.56 -11.55
N PHE A 133 14.18 1.87 -10.42
CA PHE A 133 13.88 2.47 -9.12
C PHE A 133 14.99 2.19 -8.08
N ALA A 134 15.17 3.12 -7.17
CA ALA A 134 16.01 2.92 -6.00
C ALA A 134 15.27 2.14 -4.91
N ALA A 135 13.96 2.29 -4.86
CA ALA A 135 13.13 1.55 -3.92
C ALA A 135 11.70 1.34 -4.46
N VAL A 136 11.03 0.34 -3.90
CA VAL A 136 9.59 0.11 -3.99
C VAL A 136 9.01 0.10 -2.59
N GLN A 137 7.88 0.79 -2.40
CA GLN A 137 6.99 0.60 -1.24
C GLN A 137 5.64 0.04 -1.70
N CYS A 138 5.08 -0.90 -0.92
CA CYS A 138 3.74 -1.45 -1.13
C CYS A 138 3.00 -1.52 0.21
N ILE A 139 2.31 -0.43 0.57
CA ILE A 139 1.74 -0.21 1.90
C ILE A 139 0.21 -0.37 1.86
N GLY A 140 -0.33 -1.24 2.72
CA GLY A 140 -1.77 -1.49 2.83
C GLY A 140 -2.39 -2.28 1.67
N THR A 141 -1.63 -2.67 0.65
CA THR A 141 -2.17 -3.18 -0.62
C THR A 141 -1.83 -4.63 -0.90
N LEU A 142 -0.66 -5.12 -0.46
CA LEU A 142 -0.15 -6.46 -0.81
C LEU A 142 -1.12 -7.59 -0.44
N THR A 143 -1.93 -7.40 0.59
CA THR A 143 -2.98 -8.32 1.03
C THR A 143 -3.92 -8.73 -0.11
N TYR A 144 -4.21 -7.81 -1.03
CA TYR A 144 -5.19 -7.99 -2.11
C TYR A 144 -4.58 -8.48 -3.43
N VAL A 145 -3.27 -8.64 -3.50
CA VAL A 145 -2.60 -9.17 -4.69
C VAL A 145 -2.59 -10.69 -4.64
N ARG A 146 -3.13 -11.33 -5.69
CA ARG A 146 -3.18 -12.80 -5.82
C ARG A 146 -1.83 -13.37 -6.24
N GLU A 147 -1.19 -12.75 -7.22
CA GLU A 147 0.05 -13.20 -7.84
C GLU A 147 1.31 -12.73 -7.06
N LYS A 148 1.29 -12.87 -5.73
CA LYS A 148 2.36 -12.36 -4.83
C LYS A 148 3.75 -12.81 -5.25
N ARG A 149 3.91 -14.08 -5.68
CA ARG A 149 5.22 -14.58 -6.13
C ARG A 149 5.74 -13.85 -7.37
N LYS A 150 4.86 -13.59 -8.34
CA LYS A 150 5.22 -12.83 -9.55
C LYS A 150 5.52 -11.38 -9.20
N LEU A 151 4.72 -10.79 -8.32
CA LEU A 151 4.93 -9.40 -7.88
C LEU A 151 6.27 -9.23 -7.14
N MET A 152 6.67 -10.16 -6.25
CA MET A 152 7.98 -10.07 -5.59
C MET A 152 9.14 -10.14 -6.60
N ALA A 153 9.04 -11.00 -7.61
CA ALA A 153 10.03 -11.04 -8.69
C ALA A 153 10.06 -9.74 -9.52
N GLU A 154 8.89 -9.16 -9.81
CA GLU A 154 8.79 -7.87 -10.50
C GLU A 154 9.38 -6.73 -9.64
N PHE A 155 9.13 -6.69 -8.34
CA PHE A 155 9.76 -5.71 -7.46
C PHE A 155 11.30 -5.83 -7.50
N CYS A 156 11.82 -7.05 -7.43
CA CYS A 156 13.27 -7.28 -7.55
C CYS A 156 13.81 -6.89 -8.94
N ARG A 157 13.03 -7.03 -10.01
CA ARG A 157 13.44 -6.68 -11.37
C ARG A 157 13.48 -5.16 -11.58
N VAL A 158 12.45 -4.44 -11.11
CA VAL A 158 12.34 -2.98 -11.35
C VAL A 158 13.22 -2.16 -10.40
N VAL A 159 13.59 -2.72 -9.25
CA VAL A 159 14.49 -2.07 -8.28
C VAL A 159 15.95 -2.37 -8.65
N LYS A 160 16.81 -1.36 -8.60
CA LYS A 160 18.25 -1.53 -8.84
C LYS A 160 18.89 -2.41 -7.77
N ARG A 161 19.98 -3.07 -8.13
CA ARG A 161 20.79 -3.82 -7.18
C ARG A 161 21.21 -2.94 -5.99
N GLY A 162 21.09 -3.46 -4.78
CA GLY A 162 21.31 -2.73 -3.53
C GLY A 162 20.12 -1.85 -3.09
N GLY A 163 19.11 -1.71 -3.94
CA GLY A 163 17.89 -0.95 -3.63
C GLY A 163 16.95 -1.72 -2.70
N ILE A 164 15.87 -1.06 -2.30
CA ILE A 164 14.98 -1.52 -1.22
C ILE A 164 13.60 -1.90 -1.75
N VAL A 165 13.08 -3.00 -1.25
CA VAL A 165 11.67 -3.38 -1.35
C VAL A 165 11.08 -3.40 0.06
N SER A 166 10.10 -2.54 0.32
CA SER A 166 9.38 -2.47 1.59
C SER A 166 7.90 -2.68 1.39
N PHE A 167 7.26 -3.46 2.25
CA PHE A 167 5.82 -3.68 2.17
C PHE A 167 5.21 -3.98 3.52
N THR A 168 3.90 -3.78 3.62
CA THR A 168 3.11 -4.28 4.73
C THR A 168 2.30 -5.50 4.33
N HIS A 169 2.12 -6.44 5.27
CA HIS A 169 1.18 -7.54 5.12
C HIS A 169 0.45 -7.83 6.43
N ARG A 170 -0.84 -8.17 6.33
CA ARG A 170 -1.65 -8.47 7.51
C ARG A 170 -1.11 -9.72 8.22
N ALA A 171 -1.01 -9.65 9.55
CA ALA A 171 -0.46 -10.72 10.37
C ALA A 171 -1.31 -12.01 10.30
N ASP A 172 -2.64 -11.90 10.19
CA ASP A 172 -3.56 -13.04 10.05
C ASP A 172 -3.49 -13.72 8.67
N LEU A 173 -2.81 -13.13 7.70
CA LEU A 173 -2.55 -13.67 6.36
C LEU A 173 -1.06 -13.94 6.11
N TYR A 174 -0.23 -13.74 7.13
CA TYR A 174 1.20 -14.05 7.09
C TYR A 174 1.42 -15.53 7.38
N ASP A 175 0.84 -16.36 6.53
CA ASP A 175 0.77 -17.81 6.67
C ASP A 175 1.96 -18.53 6.00
N ALA A 176 1.96 -19.87 6.11
CA ALA A 176 3.00 -20.72 5.52
C ALA A 176 3.11 -20.54 3.99
N ALA A 177 2.00 -20.22 3.29
CA ALA A 177 2.02 -20.01 1.85
C ALA A 177 2.73 -18.69 1.50
N PHE A 178 2.47 -17.62 2.24
CA PHE A 178 3.16 -16.35 2.05
C PHE A 178 4.64 -16.43 2.44
N ILE A 179 4.97 -17.06 3.58
CA ILE A 179 6.36 -17.32 4.00
C ILE A 179 7.12 -18.10 2.93
N LYS A 180 6.47 -19.08 2.28
CA LYS A 180 7.07 -19.83 1.17
C LYS A 180 7.41 -18.93 -0.03
N VAL A 181 6.59 -17.93 -0.34
CA VAL A 181 6.86 -16.94 -1.39
C VAL A 181 8.13 -16.14 -1.05
N LEU A 182 8.21 -15.58 0.15
CA LEU A 182 9.36 -14.80 0.61
C LEU A 182 10.65 -15.65 0.60
N THR A 183 10.57 -16.85 1.18
CA THR A 183 11.71 -17.79 1.23
C THR A 183 12.18 -18.21 -0.16
N ALA A 184 11.25 -18.44 -1.11
CA ALA A 184 11.59 -18.80 -2.48
C ALA A 184 12.33 -17.66 -3.19
N THR A 185 11.90 -16.42 -2.99
CA THR A 185 12.56 -15.23 -3.56
C THR A 185 13.98 -15.05 -2.98
N THR A 186 14.14 -15.27 -1.67
CA THR A 186 15.46 -15.24 -1.00
C THR A 186 16.37 -16.35 -1.50
N ARG A 187 15.86 -17.59 -1.61
CA ARG A 187 16.65 -18.74 -2.13
C ARG A 187 17.05 -18.59 -3.59
N ALA A 188 16.25 -17.88 -4.37
CA ALA A 188 16.58 -17.52 -5.75
C ALA A 188 17.69 -16.45 -5.85
N GLY A 189 18.16 -15.92 -4.71
CA GLY A 189 19.20 -14.89 -4.66
C GLY A 189 18.74 -13.52 -5.14
N LEU A 190 17.43 -13.27 -5.21
CA LEU A 190 16.89 -12.00 -5.72
C LEU A 190 16.95 -10.89 -4.68
N TRP A 191 16.85 -11.23 -3.40
CA TRP A 191 16.91 -10.28 -2.28
C TRP A 191 17.43 -10.93 -1.00
N GLU A 192 17.72 -10.10 -0.01
CA GLU A 192 17.95 -10.51 1.38
C GLU A 192 17.07 -9.69 2.32
N GLN A 193 16.65 -10.29 3.41
CA GLN A 193 15.86 -9.60 4.42
C GLN A 193 16.74 -8.62 5.22
N VAL A 194 16.29 -7.38 5.32
CA VAL A 194 16.92 -6.33 6.13
C VAL A 194 16.27 -6.26 7.50
N SER A 195 14.92 -6.20 7.52
CA SER A 195 14.15 -6.18 8.76
C SER A 195 12.76 -6.78 8.58
N HIS A 196 12.19 -7.21 9.71
CA HIS A 196 10.81 -7.62 9.89
C HIS A 196 10.36 -7.06 11.22
N SER A 197 9.26 -6.33 11.24
CA SER A 197 8.78 -5.68 12.47
C SER A 197 8.07 -6.68 13.39
N ASP A 198 7.90 -6.29 14.65
CA ASP A 198 6.82 -6.85 15.47
C ASP A 198 5.46 -6.51 14.83
N PRO A 199 4.39 -7.27 15.16
CA PRO A 199 3.05 -6.98 14.65
C PRO A 199 2.55 -5.63 15.22
N MET A 200 2.18 -4.72 14.33
CA MET A 200 1.70 -3.39 14.69
C MET A 200 0.20 -3.28 14.41
N PRO A 201 -0.58 -2.54 15.24
CA PRO A 201 -1.99 -2.31 14.97
C PRO A 201 -2.19 -1.70 13.57
N TYR A 202 -3.22 -2.16 12.85
CA TYR A 202 -3.47 -1.64 11.49
C TYR A 202 -4.44 -0.46 11.47
N LEU A 203 -5.61 -0.63 12.11
CA LEU A 203 -6.65 0.40 12.30
C LEU A 203 -7.13 0.34 13.75
N PRO A 204 -6.34 0.84 14.72
CA PRO A 204 -6.58 0.60 16.14
C PRO A 204 -7.94 1.13 16.64
N ASN A 205 -8.47 2.18 16.04
CA ASN A 205 -9.75 2.77 16.44
C ASN A 205 -10.96 2.19 15.70
N HIS A 206 -10.74 1.19 14.83
CA HIS A 206 -11.84 0.58 14.05
C HIS A 206 -12.44 -0.63 14.78
N LYS A 207 -13.78 -0.74 14.84
CA LYS A 207 -14.51 -1.79 15.58
C LYS A 207 -14.13 -3.23 15.21
N ASP A 208 -13.83 -3.51 13.93
CA ASP A 208 -13.53 -4.85 13.43
C ASP A 208 -12.02 -5.12 13.27
N PHE A 209 -11.22 -4.07 13.22
CA PHE A 209 -9.77 -4.16 13.17
C PHE A 209 -9.14 -4.03 14.56
N GLY A 210 -9.31 -2.90 15.26
CA GLY A 210 -8.90 -2.67 16.63
C GLY A 210 -7.67 -3.47 17.04
N ASP A 211 -7.78 -4.18 18.17
CA ASP A 211 -6.74 -5.09 18.66
C ASP A 211 -6.65 -6.42 17.92
N LYS A 212 -7.52 -6.67 16.92
CA LYS A 212 -7.63 -7.97 16.23
C LYS A 212 -6.79 -8.06 14.96
N LYS A 213 -6.51 -6.93 14.32
CA LYS A 213 -5.81 -6.90 13.03
C LYS A 213 -4.52 -6.11 13.16
N HIS A 214 -3.43 -6.81 12.92
CA HIS A 214 -2.09 -6.27 12.91
C HIS A 214 -1.47 -6.40 11.51
N VAL A 215 -0.45 -5.62 11.25
CA VAL A 215 0.40 -5.73 10.06
C VAL A 215 1.86 -5.88 10.46
N PHE A 216 2.60 -6.59 9.64
CA PHE A 216 4.05 -6.57 9.66
C PHE A 216 4.56 -5.59 8.62
N TYR A 217 5.70 -4.98 8.91
CA TYR A 217 6.51 -4.21 7.96
C TYR A 217 7.74 -5.03 7.63
N ASP A 218 7.89 -5.37 6.37
CA ASP A 218 9.02 -6.13 5.86
C ASP A 218 9.89 -5.25 4.97
N VAL A 219 11.20 -5.37 5.12
CA VAL A 219 12.19 -4.66 4.32
C VAL A 219 13.20 -5.66 3.77
N TYR A 220 13.41 -5.62 2.46
CA TYR A 220 14.36 -6.45 1.73
C TYR A 220 15.28 -5.59 0.88
N ARG A 221 16.53 -6.05 0.71
CA ARG A 221 17.52 -5.45 -0.18
C ARG A 221 17.73 -6.34 -1.39
N VAL A 222 17.57 -5.76 -2.58
CA VAL A 222 17.77 -6.45 -3.87
C VAL A 222 19.26 -6.77 -4.09
N LYS A 223 19.55 -7.98 -4.59
CA LYS A 223 20.91 -8.51 -4.81
C LYS A 223 21.43 -8.28 -6.23
#